data_ec76191b844c9111edca0fa4932da4e0
#
_entry.id   ec76191b844c9111edca0fa4932da4e0
#
_cell.length_a   1.000
_cell.length_b   1.000
_cell.length_c   1.000
_cell.angle_alpha   90.00
_cell.angle_beta   90.00
_cell.angle_gamma   90.00
#
_symmetry.space_group_name_H-M   'P 1'
#
loop_
_entity.id
_entity.type
_entity.pdbx_description
1 polymer ?
#
loop_
_entity_poly.entity_id
_entity_poly.type
_entity_poly.pdbx_seq_one_letter_code
_entity_poly.pdbx_strand_id
1 'polypeptide(L)'
;MGKCDYLCSEETNMKRNMKHLEITGHQDYLALNKQDIIILDNIRDLPENSTYTTEHVLVMICTTGKIHFDYDGQLTTVHNGELFLGVPGSVLSDYMVSPDFVCKLFAVKPTEVMASRELHTMIINSILHIKTHPVAHLTESDAEDVSAYYDLICRRIRQTERRYQNGEVCSLINAFLLRVVGIMDSGLDVKETVSSVHGDQLVEKFVWMVNEDCGRKRPVEYYAEHLNITPKYLSTLVRNTLGRTPTDVIKVVTMKEIERRLRYSTDSIKQISAALNFPNTSFFGKYFKQHSGMTPNSYLKKYHK
;
A
#
# COMPACT_ATOMS: atom_id res chain seq x y z
N MET A 1 13.42 32.83 8.04
CA MET A 1 11.97 32.60 7.89
C MET A 1 11.67 32.69 6.40
N GLY A 2 11.41 31.61 5.67
CA GLY A 2 11.12 31.70 4.23
C GLY A 2 11.42 30.44 3.40
N LYS A 3 11.58 29.27 4.00
CA LYS A 3 11.82 28.00 3.25
C LYS A 3 10.81 26.88 3.55
N CYS A 4 9.90 27.08 4.50
CA CYS A 4 8.89 26.06 4.86
C CYS A 4 7.58 26.20 4.06
N ASP A 5 7.25 27.41 3.61
CA ASP A 5 5.96 27.67 2.96
C ASP A 5 5.87 27.19 1.51
N TYR A 6 7.03 27.03 0.81
CA TYR A 6 7.04 26.54 -0.56
C TYR A 6 6.77 25.03 -0.68
N LEU A 7 7.22 24.25 0.28
CA LEU A 7 6.98 22.78 0.30
C LEU A 7 5.53 22.42 0.65
N CYS A 8 4.90 23.24 1.49
CA CYS A 8 3.49 23.05 1.87
C CYS A 8 2.51 23.37 0.71
N SER A 9 2.88 24.32 -0.19
CA SER A 9 2.05 24.70 -1.33
C SER A 9 2.09 23.66 -2.46
N GLU A 10 3.21 22.96 -2.66
CA GLU A 10 3.34 21.91 -3.69
C GLU A 10 2.64 20.61 -3.27
N GLU A 11 2.73 20.21 -2.02
CA GLU A 11 1.93 19.09 -1.49
C GLU A 11 0.42 19.39 -1.55
N THR A 12 0.03 20.63 -1.34
CA THR A 12 -1.38 21.07 -1.41
C THR A 12 -1.89 21.07 -2.86
N ASN A 13 -1.04 21.37 -3.84
CA ASN A 13 -1.43 21.37 -5.26
C ASN A 13 -1.51 19.93 -5.83
N MET A 14 -0.63 19.03 -5.40
CA MET A 14 -0.67 17.61 -5.76
C MET A 14 -1.89 16.91 -5.12
N LYS A 15 -2.24 17.29 -3.88
CA LYS A 15 -3.46 16.83 -3.19
C LYS A 15 -4.76 17.36 -3.83
N ARG A 16 -4.72 18.49 -4.56
CA ARG A 16 -5.92 19.05 -5.25
C ARG A 16 -6.37 18.23 -6.46
N ASN A 17 -5.49 17.49 -7.11
CA ASN A 17 -5.83 16.67 -8.28
C ASN A 17 -6.01 15.17 -7.95
N MET A 18 -5.60 14.74 -6.75
CA MET A 18 -5.85 13.39 -6.27
C MET A 18 -7.03 13.43 -5.29
N LYS A 19 -8.12 12.80 -5.65
CA LYS A 19 -9.22 12.58 -4.70
C LYS A 19 -8.76 11.54 -3.68
N HIS A 20 -8.80 11.89 -2.38
CA HIS A 20 -8.82 10.85 -1.36
C HIS A 20 -10.05 9.98 -1.61
N LEU A 21 -9.91 8.68 -1.40
CA LEU A 21 -11.05 7.76 -1.46
C LEU A 21 -12.01 8.13 -0.31
N GLU A 22 -12.75 9.24 -0.49
CA GLU A 22 -13.87 9.58 0.36
C GLU A 22 -15.06 8.73 -0.08
N ILE A 23 -15.21 7.59 0.54
CA ILE A 23 -16.33 6.66 0.34
C ILE A 23 -17.56 7.20 1.10
N THR A 24 -17.83 8.48 0.96
CA THR A 24 -18.97 9.14 1.60
C THR A 24 -20.09 9.31 0.59
N GLY A 25 -21.22 8.69 0.85
CA GLY A 25 -22.45 8.88 0.05
C GLY A 25 -23.14 7.61 -0.46
N HIS A 26 -22.55 6.44 -0.27
CA HIS A 26 -23.19 5.16 -0.61
C HIS A 26 -24.16 4.71 0.50
N GLN A 27 -25.35 4.25 0.10
CA GLN A 27 -26.40 3.80 1.05
C GLN A 27 -26.01 2.52 1.82
N ASP A 28 -24.99 1.78 1.38
CA ASP A 28 -24.62 0.45 1.89
C ASP A 28 -23.23 0.40 2.53
N TYR A 29 -22.66 1.55 2.98
CA TYR A 29 -21.37 1.50 3.65
C TYR A 29 -21.52 1.44 5.18
N LEU A 30 -20.66 0.63 5.79
CA LEU A 30 -20.49 0.58 7.24
C LEU A 30 -19.17 1.26 7.61
N ALA A 31 -19.22 2.19 8.55
CA ALA A 31 -18.02 2.80 9.09
C ALA A 31 -17.99 2.69 10.62
N LEU A 32 -16.82 2.48 11.17
CA LEU A 32 -16.55 2.51 12.60
C LEU A 32 -15.41 3.51 12.86
N ASN A 33 -15.40 4.15 14.04
CA ASN A 33 -14.36 5.10 14.45
C ASN A 33 -14.10 6.22 13.42
N LYS A 34 -15.13 6.97 13.02
CA LYS A 34 -14.99 8.14 12.11
C LYS A 34 -14.26 7.80 10.78
N GLN A 35 -14.57 6.65 10.17
CA GLN A 35 -14.00 6.17 8.90
C GLN A 35 -12.60 5.51 8.99
N ASP A 36 -12.15 5.13 10.16
CA ASP A 36 -10.92 4.34 10.27
C ASP A 36 -11.09 2.90 9.76
N ILE A 37 -12.33 2.41 9.77
CA ILE A 37 -12.75 1.12 9.21
C ILE A 37 -13.95 1.38 8.29
N ILE A 38 -13.85 0.95 7.05
CA ILE A 38 -14.87 1.13 6.01
C ILE A 38 -15.14 -0.22 5.36
N ILE A 39 -16.41 -0.56 5.21
CA ILE A 39 -16.85 -1.81 4.58
C ILE A 39 -17.90 -1.48 3.51
N LEU A 40 -17.72 -2.05 2.33
CA LEU A 40 -18.59 -1.88 1.19
C LEU A 40 -18.88 -3.24 0.54
N ASP A 41 -20.15 -3.50 0.27
CA ASP A 41 -20.59 -4.70 -0.45
C ASP A 41 -20.57 -4.53 -1.97
N ASN A 42 -20.33 -3.31 -2.48
CA ASN A 42 -20.20 -3.04 -3.90
C ASN A 42 -19.54 -1.68 -4.16
N ILE A 43 -18.72 -1.58 -5.21
CA ILE A 43 -18.02 -0.34 -5.62
C ILE A 43 -18.43 0.15 -7.02
N ARG A 44 -19.59 -0.29 -7.55
CA ARG A 44 -20.04 0.08 -8.91
C ARG A 44 -20.20 1.57 -9.14
N ASP A 45 -20.45 2.33 -8.08
CA ASP A 45 -20.83 3.74 -8.17
C ASP A 45 -19.67 4.69 -7.92
N LEU A 46 -18.43 4.21 -7.94
CA LEU A 46 -17.28 5.11 -7.91
C LEU A 46 -17.22 5.91 -9.23
N PRO A 47 -16.91 7.23 -9.20
CA PRO A 47 -16.83 8.02 -10.42
C PRO A 47 -15.76 7.48 -11.37
N GLU A 48 -16.14 7.18 -12.61
CA GLU A 48 -15.19 6.77 -13.66
C GLU A 48 -14.09 7.81 -13.87
N ASN A 49 -12.90 7.36 -14.28
CA ASN A 49 -11.73 8.20 -14.54
C ASN A 49 -11.22 9.01 -13.33
N SER A 50 -11.48 8.56 -12.13
CA SER A 50 -10.96 9.17 -10.91
C SER A 50 -9.70 8.45 -10.45
N THR A 51 -8.73 9.24 -9.98
CA THR A 51 -7.50 8.73 -9.35
C THR A 51 -7.66 8.85 -7.84
N TYR A 52 -7.46 7.75 -7.15
CA TYR A 52 -7.60 7.67 -5.70
C TYR A 52 -6.27 7.31 -5.06
N THR A 53 -5.90 8.01 -4.00
CA THR A 53 -4.83 7.59 -3.09
C THR A 53 -5.47 7.08 -1.81
N THR A 54 -5.09 5.88 -1.38
CA THR A 54 -5.62 5.30 -0.15
C THR A 54 -4.68 5.48 1.03
N GLU A 55 -5.21 5.89 2.17
CA GLU A 55 -4.53 5.86 3.46
C GLU A 55 -4.80 4.54 4.20
N HIS A 56 -5.62 3.67 3.62
CA HIS A 56 -6.09 2.42 4.22
C HIS A 56 -5.38 1.21 3.60
N VAL A 57 -5.27 0.15 4.37
CA VAL A 57 -5.12 -1.20 3.84
C VAL A 57 -6.44 -1.58 3.21
N LEU A 58 -6.43 -1.98 1.94
CA LEU A 58 -7.61 -2.37 1.18
C LEU A 58 -7.61 -3.88 0.97
N VAL A 59 -8.68 -4.55 1.34
CA VAL A 59 -8.92 -5.95 0.99
C VAL A 59 -10.18 -6.01 0.16
N MET A 60 -10.07 -6.45 -1.09
CA MET A 60 -11.21 -6.66 -1.99
C MET A 60 -11.31 -8.13 -2.38
N ILE A 61 -12.47 -8.71 -2.19
CA ILE A 61 -12.79 -10.08 -2.59
C ILE A 61 -13.76 -9.99 -3.75
N CYS A 62 -13.35 -10.44 -4.93
CA CYS A 62 -14.25 -10.53 -6.08
C CYS A 62 -15.07 -11.80 -5.99
N THR A 63 -16.38 -11.67 -5.85
CA THR A 63 -17.32 -12.81 -5.72
C THR A 63 -18.03 -13.14 -7.02
N THR A 64 -18.10 -12.21 -7.98
CA THR A 64 -18.66 -12.42 -9.30
C THR A 64 -18.05 -11.43 -10.28
N GLY A 65 -17.87 -11.85 -11.52
CA GLY A 65 -17.35 -10.99 -12.58
C GLY A 65 -15.86 -10.67 -12.44
N LYS A 66 -15.47 -9.47 -12.83
CA LYS A 66 -14.09 -8.98 -12.76
C LYS A 66 -14.01 -7.47 -12.70
N ILE A 67 -12.90 -6.98 -12.18
CA ILE A 67 -12.52 -5.57 -12.19
C ILE A 67 -11.10 -5.41 -12.75
N HIS A 68 -10.91 -4.37 -13.58
CA HIS A 68 -9.60 -3.91 -14.04
C HIS A 68 -9.36 -2.52 -13.48
N PHE A 69 -8.14 -2.25 -13.04
CA PHE A 69 -7.72 -0.91 -12.61
C PHE A 69 -6.19 -0.77 -12.71
N ASP A 70 -5.74 0.46 -12.78
CA ASP A 70 -4.31 0.76 -12.63
C ASP A 70 -3.98 0.85 -11.13
N TYR A 71 -3.05 0.03 -10.67
CA TYR A 71 -2.54 0.01 -9.30
C TYR A 71 -1.08 0.41 -9.30
N ASP A 72 -0.76 1.59 -8.77
CA ASP A 72 0.60 2.15 -8.78
C ASP A 72 1.25 2.12 -10.18
N GLY A 73 0.44 2.29 -11.22
CA GLY A 73 0.93 2.29 -12.59
C GLY A 73 1.03 0.93 -13.25
N GLN A 74 0.49 -0.10 -12.66
CA GLN A 74 0.45 -1.46 -13.19
C GLN A 74 -1.00 -1.87 -13.40
N LEU A 75 -1.36 -2.22 -14.65
CA LEU A 75 -2.69 -2.73 -14.94
C LEU A 75 -2.91 -4.02 -14.13
N THR A 76 -3.87 -3.98 -13.24
CA THR A 76 -4.24 -5.07 -12.34
C THR A 76 -5.65 -5.54 -12.68
N THR A 77 -5.84 -6.84 -12.71
CA THR A 77 -7.16 -7.45 -12.89
C THR A 77 -7.44 -8.37 -11.73
N VAL A 78 -8.65 -8.30 -11.20
CA VAL A 78 -9.15 -9.21 -10.16
C VAL A 78 -10.39 -9.90 -10.68
N HIS A 79 -10.34 -11.23 -10.73
CA HIS A 79 -11.43 -12.08 -11.22
C HIS A 79 -12.24 -12.68 -10.06
N ASN A 80 -13.38 -13.28 -10.40
CA ASN A 80 -14.12 -14.10 -9.47
C ASN A 80 -13.22 -15.15 -8.79
N GLY A 81 -13.33 -15.27 -7.47
CA GLY A 81 -12.49 -16.16 -6.65
C GLY A 81 -11.09 -15.64 -6.36
N GLU A 82 -10.82 -14.36 -6.63
CA GLU A 82 -9.56 -13.72 -6.31
C GLU A 82 -9.72 -12.63 -5.25
N LEU A 83 -8.64 -12.43 -4.50
CA LEU A 83 -8.48 -11.40 -3.48
C LEU A 83 -7.43 -10.40 -3.93
N PHE A 84 -7.74 -9.12 -3.79
CA PHE A 84 -6.78 -8.02 -3.94
C PHE A 84 -6.44 -7.43 -2.57
N LEU A 85 -5.15 -7.22 -2.32
CA LEU A 85 -4.64 -6.53 -1.14
C LEU A 85 -3.89 -5.26 -1.55
N GLY A 86 -4.48 -4.11 -1.23
CA GLY A 86 -3.88 -2.80 -1.45
C GLY A 86 -3.22 -2.26 -0.19
N VAL A 87 -2.05 -1.64 -0.34
CA VAL A 87 -1.30 -1.06 0.78
C VAL A 87 -1.47 0.45 0.85
N PRO A 88 -1.38 1.07 2.04
CA PRO A 88 -1.46 2.52 2.20
C PRO A 88 -0.44 3.26 1.34
N GLY A 89 -0.84 4.42 0.83
CA GLY A 89 -0.03 5.25 -0.06
C GLY A 89 -0.05 4.83 -1.52
N SER A 90 -0.74 3.73 -1.86
CA SER A 90 -0.91 3.31 -3.25
C SER A 90 -1.96 4.14 -3.97
N VAL A 91 -1.82 4.22 -5.29
CA VAL A 91 -2.71 4.94 -6.20
C VAL A 91 -3.53 3.94 -7.01
N LEU A 92 -4.84 4.14 -7.04
CA LEU A 92 -5.78 3.40 -7.87
C LEU A 92 -6.39 4.36 -8.88
N SER A 93 -6.43 3.97 -10.15
CA SER A 93 -7.06 4.76 -11.23
C SER A 93 -7.61 3.88 -12.35
N ASP A 94 -8.34 4.51 -13.26
CA ASP A 94 -8.81 3.90 -14.53
C ASP A 94 -9.50 2.55 -14.33
N TYR A 95 -10.39 2.46 -13.34
CA TYR A 95 -11.09 1.20 -13.08
C TYR A 95 -12.23 0.95 -14.08
N MET A 96 -12.43 -0.31 -14.42
CA MET A 96 -13.55 -0.82 -15.21
C MET A 96 -14.05 -2.13 -14.60
N VAL A 97 -15.35 -2.27 -14.50
CA VAL A 97 -16.00 -3.48 -13.95
C VAL A 97 -16.82 -4.18 -15.02
N SER A 98 -16.92 -5.52 -14.95
CA SER A 98 -17.86 -6.27 -15.76
C SER A 98 -19.32 -6.02 -15.30
N PRO A 99 -20.32 -6.21 -16.17
CA PRO A 99 -21.74 -5.95 -15.82
C PRO A 99 -22.24 -6.75 -14.61
N ASP A 100 -21.67 -7.93 -14.39
CA ASP A 100 -21.98 -8.86 -13.31
C ASP A 100 -21.06 -8.72 -12.09
N PHE A 101 -20.21 -7.69 -12.05
CA PHE A 101 -19.23 -7.52 -10.98
C PHE A 101 -19.89 -7.33 -9.63
N VAL A 102 -19.46 -8.15 -8.66
CA VAL A 102 -19.81 -8.05 -7.23
C VAL A 102 -18.54 -8.29 -6.41
N CYS A 103 -18.31 -7.46 -5.42
CA CYS A 103 -17.18 -7.60 -4.50
C CYS A 103 -17.59 -7.30 -3.06
N LYS A 104 -16.77 -7.79 -2.13
CA LYS A 104 -16.74 -7.36 -0.74
C LYS A 104 -15.47 -6.54 -0.55
N LEU A 105 -15.58 -5.26 -0.17
CA LEU A 105 -14.45 -4.38 0.07
C LEU A 105 -14.35 -4.04 1.56
N PHE A 106 -13.16 -4.20 2.10
CA PHE A 106 -12.79 -3.84 3.45
C PHE A 106 -11.60 -2.88 3.41
N ALA A 107 -11.71 -1.74 4.07
CA ALA A 107 -10.65 -0.76 4.19
C ALA A 107 -10.43 -0.40 5.65
N VAL A 108 -9.17 -0.40 6.09
CA VAL A 108 -8.81 -0.10 7.47
C VAL A 108 -7.54 0.73 7.55
N LYS A 109 -7.53 1.76 8.41
CA LYS A 109 -6.31 2.53 8.66
C LYS A 109 -5.26 1.70 9.40
N PRO A 110 -3.98 1.83 9.04
CA PRO A 110 -2.88 1.10 9.69
C PRO A 110 -2.87 1.24 11.22
N THR A 111 -3.21 2.40 11.74
CA THR A 111 -3.23 2.69 13.19
C THR A 111 -4.16 1.77 13.98
N GLU A 112 -5.26 1.32 13.37
CA GLU A 112 -6.25 0.43 14.00
C GLU A 112 -5.80 -1.06 13.95
N VAL A 113 -4.93 -1.38 13.01
CA VAL A 113 -4.49 -2.76 12.72
C VAL A 113 -3.18 -3.10 13.40
N MET A 114 -2.34 -2.12 13.64
CA MET A 114 -0.97 -2.31 14.13
C MET A 114 -0.86 -2.60 15.64
N ALA A 115 -1.97 -2.93 16.29
CA ALA A 115 -1.96 -3.38 17.69
C ALA A 115 -1.40 -4.81 17.85
N SER A 116 -1.43 -5.64 16.80
CA SER A 116 -0.84 -6.97 16.79
C SER A 116 0.57 -6.94 16.21
N ARG A 117 1.52 -7.39 17.01
CA ARG A 117 2.93 -7.47 16.63
C ARG A 117 3.16 -8.47 15.49
N GLU A 118 2.45 -9.62 15.53
CA GLU A 118 2.53 -10.65 14.52
C GLU A 118 2.10 -10.11 13.16
N LEU A 119 0.97 -9.42 13.10
CA LEU A 119 0.47 -8.82 11.87
C LEU A 119 1.43 -7.75 11.34
N HIS A 120 2.02 -6.95 12.22
CA HIS A 120 3.02 -5.95 11.87
C HIS A 120 4.22 -6.57 11.16
N THR A 121 4.80 -7.61 11.75
CA THR A 121 5.95 -8.34 11.18
C THR A 121 5.58 -8.97 9.84
N MET A 122 4.42 -9.61 9.74
CA MET A 122 3.95 -10.21 8.49
C MET A 122 3.76 -9.16 7.38
N ILE A 123 3.06 -8.05 7.66
CA ILE A 123 2.86 -6.98 6.68
C ILE A 123 4.19 -6.43 6.17
N ILE A 124 5.17 -6.22 7.06
CA ILE A 124 6.48 -5.70 6.66
C ILE A 124 7.21 -6.69 5.76
N ASN A 125 7.22 -7.96 6.12
CA ASN A 125 7.87 -8.99 5.33
C ASN A 125 7.23 -9.13 3.94
N SER A 126 5.92 -9.01 3.88
CA SER A 126 5.14 -9.22 2.66
C SER A 126 4.89 -7.94 1.85
N ILE A 127 5.11 -6.74 2.41
CA ILE A 127 4.71 -5.47 1.77
C ILE A 127 5.33 -5.25 0.38
N LEU A 128 6.57 -5.69 0.17
CA LEU A 128 7.25 -5.57 -1.12
C LEU A 128 6.70 -6.58 -2.14
N HIS A 129 6.31 -7.76 -1.66
CA HIS A 129 5.66 -8.77 -2.49
C HIS A 129 4.24 -8.33 -2.84
N ILE A 130 3.45 -7.93 -1.87
CA ILE A 130 2.08 -7.43 -2.06
C ILE A 130 2.06 -6.25 -3.05
N LYS A 131 3.01 -5.32 -2.96
CA LYS A 131 3.10 -4.20 -3.92
C LYS A 131 3.37 -4.63 -5.36
N THR A 132 4.03 -5.76 -5.58
CA THR A 132 4.34 -6.29 -6.92
C THR A 132 3.34 -7.33 -7.38
N HIS A 133 2.71 -8.06 -6.45
CA HIS A 133 1.74 -9.12 -6.70
C HIS A 133 0.53 -8.91 -5.77
N PRO A 134 -0.31 -7.89 -6.05
CA PRO A 134 -1.40 -7.51 -5.14
C PRO A 134 -2.61 -8.42 -5.20
N VAL A 135 -2.63 -9.44 -6.08
CA VAL A 135 -3.75 -10.35 -6.30
C VAL A 135 -3.34 -11.78 -5.98
N ALA A 136 -4.18 -12.48 -5.24
CA ALA A 136 -4.04 -13.92 -4.96
C ALA A 136 -5.33 -14.66 -5.31
N HIS A 137 -5.18 -15.88 -5.82
CA HIS A 137 -6.31 -16.79 -6.04
C HIS A 137 -6.71 -17.45 -4.71
N LEU A 138 -8.01 -17.49 -4.42
CA LEU A 138 -8.55 -18.12 -3.22
C LEU A 138 -8.87 -19.59 -3.51
N THR A 139 -8.38 -20.48 -2.66
CA THR A 139 -8.95 -21.84 -2.61
C THR A 139 -10.39 -21.78 -2.08
N GLU A 140 -11.17 -22.85 -2.27
CA GLU A 140 -12.52 -22.92 -1.73
C GLU A 140 -12.55 -22.68 -0.22
N SER A 141 -11.63 -23.32 0.53
CA SER A 141 -11.47 -23.12 1.98
C SER A 141 -11.07 -21.69 2.34
N ASP A 142 -10.17 -21.05 1.55
CA ASP A 142 -9.77 -19.65 1.79
C ASP A 142 -10.96 -18.70 1.59
N ALA A 143 -11.74 -18.92 0.54
CA ALA A 143 -12.92 -18.10 0.23
C ALA A 143 -13.98 -18.19 1.33
N GLU A 144 -14.22 -19.40 1.87
CA GLU A 144 -15.10 -19.61 3.01
C GLU A 144 -14.63 -18.89 4.26
N ASP A 145 -13.35 -19.06 4.64
CA ASP A 145 -12.74 -18.42 5.81
C ASP A 145 -12.80 -16.90 5.72
N VAL A 146 -12.35 -16.32 4.59
CA VAL A 146 -12.29 -14.87 4.38
C VAL A 146 -13.71 -14.27 4.38
N SER A 147 -14.68 -14.96 3.76
CA SER A 147 -16.09 -14.55 3.77
C SER A 147 -16.69 -14.60 5.19
N ALA A 148 -16.40 -15.64 5.96
CA ALA A 148 -16.88 -15.77 7.33
C ALA A 148 -16.37 -14.66 8.25
N TYR A 149 -15.08 -14.29 8.14
CA TYR A 149 -14.51 -13.14 8.85
C TYR A 149 -15.20 -11.84 8.47
N TYR A 150 -15.32 -11.58 7.16
CA TYR A 150 -16.00 -10.38 6.65
C TYR A 150 -17.42 -10.25 7.20
N ASP A 151 -18.23 -11.29 7.09
CA ASP A 151 -19.62 -11.30 7.53
C ASP A 151 -19.74 -11.16 9.06
N LEU A 152 -18.80 -11.73 9.82
CA LEU A 152 -18.74 -11.58 11.27
C LEU A 152 -18.40 -10.14 11.68
N ILE A 153 -17.40 -9.52 11.05
CA ILE A 153 -17.02 -8.12 11.28
C ILE A 153 -18.20 -7.21 10.97
N CYS A 154 -18.84 -7.36 9.80
CA CYS A 154 -20.03 -6.60 9.42
C CYS A 154 -21.15 -6.70 10.46
N ARG A 155 -21.43 -7.91 10.91
CA ARG A 155 -22.48 -8.19 11.91
C ARG A 155 -22.16 -7.51 13.25
N ARG A 156 -20.88 -7.49 13.67
CA ARG A 156 -20.47 -6.84 14.92
C ARG A 156 -20.55 -5.34 14.84
N ILE A 157 -20.18 -4.74 13.72
CA ILE A 157 -20.26 -3.29 13.51
C ILE A 157 -21.73 -2.81 13.48
N ARG A 158 -22.66 -3.60 12.91
CA ARG A 158 -24.09 -3.27 12.86
C ARG A 158 -24.82 -3.39 14.22
N GLN A 159 -24.23 -4.06 15.19
CA GLN A 159 -24.85 -4.21 16.52
C GLN A 159 -24.72 -2.91 17.33
N THR A 160 -25.68 -2.68 18.25
CA THR A 160 -25.62 -1.55 19.18
C THR A 160 -24.33 -1.62 20.02
N GLU A 161 -23.70 -0.49 20.26
CA GLU A 161 -22.46 -0.38 21.06
C GLU A 161 -22.56 -1.11 22.40
N ARG A 162 -21.62 -2.02 22.63
CA ARG A 162 -21.39 -2.72 23.89
C ARG A 162 -20.02 -2.39 24.45
N ARG A 163 -19.85 -2.53 25.75
CA ARG A 163 -18.66 -2.11 26.51
C ARG A 163 -17.30 -2.54 25.90
N TYR A 164 -17.24 -3.64 25.16
CA TYR A 164 -15.99 -4.19 24.59
C TYR A 164 -16.04 -4.36 23.07
N GLN A 165 -17.05 -3.80 22.41
CA GLN A 165 -17.28 -4.00 20.97
C GLN A 165 -16.09 -3.55 20.11
N ASN A 166 -15.50 -2.39 20.39
CA ASN A 166 -14.34 -1.90 19.63
C ASN A 166 -13.15 -2.87 19.74
N GLY A 167 -12.85 -3.37 20.93
CA GLY A 167 -11.78 -4.36 21.14
C GLY A 167 -12.04 -5.69 20.43
N GLU A 168 -13.30 -6.15 20.44
CA GLU A 168 -13.72 -7.36 19.72
C GLU A 168 -13.56 -7.17 18.20
N VAL A 169 -14.06 -6.04 17.66
CA VAL A 169 -13.94 -5.73 16.21
C VAL A 169 -12.48 -5.61 15.80
N CYS A 170 -11.63 -4.91 16.55
CA CYS A 170 -10.21 -4.81 16.25
C CYS A 170 -9.52 -6.18 16.27
N SER A 171 -9.87 -7.06 17.20
CA SER A 171 -9.31 -8.42 17.26
C SER A 171 -9.74 -9.27 16.07
N LEU A 172 -10.99 -9.18 15.64
CA LEU A 172 -11.50 -9.85 14.45
C LEU A 172 -10.81 -9.34 13.18
N ILE A 173 -10.60 -8.03 13.07
CA ILE A 173 -9.88 -7.41 11.94
C ILE A 173 -8.44 -7.91 11.91
N ASN A 174 -7.76 -7.96 13.04
CA ASN A 174 -6.39 -8.47 13.11
C ASN A 174 -6.33 -9.95 12.65
N ALA A 175 -7.24 -10.80 13.11
CA ALA A 175 -7.31 -12.20 12.69
C ALA A 175 -7.62 -12.33 11.19
N PHE A 176 -8.54 -11.52 10.66
CA PHE A 176 -8.86 -11.44 9.23
C PHE A 176 -7.64 -11.07 8.39
N LEU A 177 -6.92 -10.03 8.77
CA LEU A 177 -5.74 -9.57 8.04
C LEU A 177 -4.57 -10.55 8.12
N LEU A 178 -4.37 -11.23 9.25
CA LEU A 178 -3.40 -12.34 9.37
C LEU A 178 -3.73 -13.44 8.35
N ARG A 179 -5.00 -13.81 8.21
CA ARG A 179 -5.43 -14.79 7.20
C ARG A 179 -5.17 -14.30 5.78
N VAL A 180 -5.54 -13.05 5.48
CA VAL A 180 -5.32 -12.44 4.15
C VAL A 180 -3.84 -12.40 3.79
N VAL A 181 -2.97 -11.93 4.71
CA VAL A 181 -1.52 -11.89 4.46
C VAL A 181 -0.96 -13.30 4.30
N GLY A 182 -1.41 -14.27 5.09
CA GLY A 182 -1.01 -15.67 4.94
C GLY A 182 -1.37 -16.26 3.57
N ILE A 183 -2.53 -15.90 3.00
CA ILE A 183 -2.92 -16.27 1.63
C ILE A 183 -1.98 -15.62 0.61
N MET A 184 -1.68 -14.33 0.76
CA MET A 184 -0.76 -13.62 -0.12
C MET A 184 0.67 -14.18 -0.10
N ASP A 185 1.10 -14.71 1.05
CA ASP A 185 2.44 -15.29 1.25
C ASP A 185 2.55 -16.76 0.83
N SER A 186 1.45 -17.47 0.57
CA SER A 186 1.44 -18.90 0.24
C SER A 186 2.24 -19.27 -1.02
N GLY A 187 2.64 -18.29 -1.83
CA GLY A 187 3.53 -18.43 -2.99
C GLY A 187 5.01 -18.16 -2.71
N LEU A 188 5.37 -17.79 -1.48
CA LEU A 188 6.75 -17.48 -1.11
C LEU A 188 7.35 -18.64 -0.29
N ASP A 189 8.53 -19.14 -0.70
CA ASP A 189 9.40 -19.95 0.16
C ASP A 189 9.96 -19.05 1.29
N VAL A 190 9.09 -18.68 2.22
CA VAL A 190 9.50 -17.96 3.43
C VAL A 190 10.18 -18.94 4.34
N LYS A 191 11.51 -18.98 4.31
CA LYS A 191 12.28 -19.59 5.40
C LYS A 191 11.88 -18.86 6.68
N GLU A 192 11.28 -19.59 7.62
CA GLU A 192 11.06 -19.13 9.00
C GLU A 192 12.40 -18.67 9.60
N THR A 193 12.75 -17.43 9.40
CA THR A 193 13.86 -16.81 10.15
C THR A 193 13.27 -16.37 11.48
N VAL A 194 13.55 -17.13 12.52
CA VAL A 194 13.35 -16.70 13.91
C VAL A 194 14.25 -15.50 14.14
N SER A 195 13.73 -14.30 13.87
CA SER A 195 14.45 -13.08 14.13
C SER A 195 14.17 -12.58 15.56
N SER A 196 15.15 -11.92 16.16
CA SER A 196 15.02 -11.40 17.51
C SER A 196 13.99 -10.28 17.57
N VAL A 197 13.16 -10.28 18.61
CA VAL A 197 12.12 -9.26 18.89
C VAL A 197 12.55 -7.81 18.64
N HIS A 198 13.80 -7.49 18.96
CA HIS A 198 14.35 -6.14 18.83
C HIS A 198 14.79 -5.84 17.37
N GLY A 199 15.28 -6.85 16.65
CA GLY A 199 15.67 -6.72 15.25
C GLY A 199 14.51 -6.39 14.34
N ASP A 200 13.37 -7.02 14.56
CA ASP A 200 12.16 -6.81 13.75
C ASP A 200 11.63 -5.38 13.89
N GLN A 201 11.58 -4.83 15.11
CA GLN A 201 11.18 -3.45 15.35
C GLN A 201 12.09 -2.42 14.64
N LEU A 202 13.39 -2.72 14.52
CA LEU A 202 14.33 -1.86 13.79
C LEU A 202 14.08 -1.92 12.29
N VAL A 203 13.80 -3.12 11.75
CA VAL A 203 13.44 -3.28 10.33
C VAL A 203 12.12 -2.61 10.02
N GLU A 204 11.13 -2.73 10.90
CA GLU A 204 9.86 -2.02 10.82
C GLU A 204 10.04 -0.51 10.70
N LYS A 205 10.77 0.08 11.66
CA LYS A 205 11.06 1.51 11.65
C LYS A 205 11.81 1.93 10.38
N PHE A 206 12.74 1.10 9.93
CA PHE A 206 13.47 1.34 8.68
C PHE A 206 12.51 1.40 7.48
N VAL A 207 11.65 0.39 7.30
CA VAL A 207 10.67 0.34 6.20
C VAL A 207 9.69 1.50 6.27
N TRP A 208 9.21 1.83 7.47
CA TRP A 208 8.36 2.98 7.69
C TRP A 208 9.04 4.28 7.27
N MET A 209 10.28 4.52 7.73
CA MET A 209 11.05 5.72 7.38
C MET A 209 11.30 5.82 5.86
N VAL A 210 11.60 4.71 5.18
CA VAL A 210 11.80 4.69 3.73
C VAL A 210 10.53 5.08 2.98
N ASN A 211 9.36 4.61 3.44
CA ASN A 211 8.08 4.97 2.84
C ASN A 211 7.71 6.44 3.11
N GLU A 212 7.89 6.95 4.34
CA GLU A 212 7.68 8.37 4.68
C GLU A 212 8.59 9.31 3.87
N ASP A 213 9.84 8.92 3.70
CA ASP A 213 10.80 9.66 2.87
C ASP A 213 10.47 9.60 1.36
N CYS A 214 9.58 8.70 0.92
CA CYS A 214 9.19 8.53 -0.48
C CYS A 214 10.40 8.46 -1.43
N GLY A 215 11.50 7.84 -1.01
CA GLY A 215 12.74 7.74 -1.80
C GLY A 215 13.57 9.01 -1.91
N ARG A 216 13.28 10.07 -1.15
CA ARG A 216 14.07 11.30 -1.09
C ARG A 216 15.45 11.09 -0.45
N LYS A 217 15.55 10.15 0.48
CA LYS A 217 16.79 9.73 1.15
C LYS A 217 17.20 8.36 0.62
N ARG A 218 18.40 8.23 0.05
CA ARG A 218 18.88 6.98 -0.55
C ARG A 218 20.05 6.33 0.18
N PRO A 219 20.93 7.08 0.89
CA PRO A 219 22.02 6.47 1.66
C PRO A 219 21.48 5.62 2.82
N VAL A 220 21.98 4.38 2.96
CA VAL A 220 21.61 3.48 4.07
C VAL A 220 22.08 4.05 5.40
N GLU A 221 23.17 4.79 5.38
CA GLU A 221 23.77 5.48 6.53
C GLU A 221 22.78 6.43 7.20
N TYR A 222 21.97 7.15 6.41
CA TYR A 222 20.94 8.04 6.92
C TYR A 222 19.93 7.30 7.83
N TYR A 223 19.44 6.17 7.39
CA TYR A 223 18.47 5.38 8.17
C TYR A 223 19.12 4.72 9.37
N ALA A 224 20.34 4.20 9.22
CA ALA A 224 21.07 3.59 10.30
C ALA A 224 21.37 4.58 11.44
N GLU A 225 21.74 5.81 11.12
CA GLU A 225 21.96 6.89 12.07
C GLU A 225 20.66 7.22 12.86
N HIS A 226 19.53 7.37 12.16
CA HIS A 226 18.24 7.66 12.80
C HIS A 226 17.71 6.51 13.66
N LEU A 227 18.14 5.28 13.37
CA LEU A 227 17.85 4.09 14.17
C LEU A 227 18.87 3.84 15.30
N ASN A 228 19.91 4.71 15.43
CA ASN A 228 21.01 4.56 16.37
C ASN A 228 21.73 3.21 16.26
N ILE A 229 21.93 2.71 15.03
CA ILE A 229 22.66 1.48 14.73
C ILE A 229 23.68 1.69 13.59
N THR A 230 24.56 0.72 13.41
CA THR A 230 25.51 0.77 12.29
C THR A 230 24.85 0.34 10.98
N PRO A 231 25.27 0.89 9.81
CA PRO A 231 24.78 0.46 8.49
C PRO A 231 24.97 -1.04 8.24
N LYS A 232 26.05 -1.62 8.75
CA LYS A 232 26.33 -3.05 8.66
C LYS A 232 25.29 -3.87 9.43
N TYR A 233 24.94 -3.44 10.63
CA TYR A 233 23.94 -4.12 11.46
C TYR A 233 22.55 -4.00 10.83
N LEU A 234 22.17 -2.81 10.35
CA LEU A 234 20.94 -2.60 9.61
C LEU A 234 20.86 -3.54 8.37
N SER A 235 21.95 -3.63 7.62
CA SER A 235 22.01 -4.50 6.43
C SER A 235 21.83 -5.99 6.78
N THR A 236 22.37 -6.42 7.90
CA THR A 236 22.21 -7.79 8.39
C THR A 236 20.78 -8.05 8.82
N LEU A 237 20.18 -7.14 9.60
CA LEU A 237 18.79 -7.25 10.05
C LEU A 237 17.82 -7.31 8.86
N VAL A 238 17.89 -6.32 7.96
CA VAL A 238 17.00 -6.23 6.79
C VAL A 238 17.13 -7.46 5.89
N ARG A 239 18.36 -7.97 5.70
CA ARG A 239 18.55 -9.19 4.91
C ARG A 239 17.98 -10.42 5.58
N ASN A 240 18.13 -10.55 6.90
CA ASN A 240 17.59 -11.68 7.65
C ASN A 240 16.05 -11.66 7.70
N THR A 241 15.45 -10.47 7.87
CA THR A 241 13.99 -10.32 8.03
C THR A 241 13.28 -10.28 6.67
N LEU A 242 13.82 -9.55 5.67
CA LEU A 242 13.14 -9.33 4.37
C LEU A 242 13.76 -10.12 3.20
N GLY A 243 14.84 -10.87 3.42
CA GLY A 243 15.57 -11.55 2.35
C GLY A 243 16.23 -10.62 1.31
N ARG A 244 16.25 -9.30 1.56
CA ARG A 244 16.70 -8.24 0.64
C ARG A 244 17.66 -7.29 1.33
N THR A 245 18.43 -6.52 0.53
CA THR A 245 19.28 -5.47 1.11
C THR A 245 18.49 -4.20 1.40
N PRO A 246 18.92 -3.35 2.36
CA PRO A 246 18.31 -2.03 2.57
C PRO A 246 18.27 -1.19 1.30
N THR A 247 19.33 -1.25 0.50
CA THR A 247 19.41 -0.55 -0.79
C THR A 247 18.31 -1.01 -1.76
N ASP A 248 17.97 -2.30 -1.78
CA ASP A 248 16.88 -2.81 -2.63
C ASP A 248 15.52 -2.31 -2.16
N VAL A 249 15.30 -2.26 -0.85
CA VAL A 249 14.07 -1.70 -0.27
C VAL A 249 13.92 -0.23 -0.66
N ILE A 250 14.94 0.58 -0.42
CA ILE A 250 14.96 2.00 -0.78
C ILE A 250 14.73 2.19 -2.28
N LYS A 251 15.40 1.39 -3.11
CA LYS A 251 15.27 1.43 -4.57
C LYS A 251 13.82 1.18 -5.02
N VAL A 252 13.15 0.16 -4.49
CA VAL A 252 11.77 -0.17 -4.85
C VAL A 252 10.85 1.00 -4.54
N VAL A 253 10.95 1.58 -3.34
CA VAL A 253 10.12 2.72 -2.94
C VAL A 253 10.43 3.95 -3.80
N THR A 254 11.72 4.24 -4.05
CA THR A 254 12.15 5.36 -4.90
C THR A 254 11.60 5.22 -6.32
N MET A 255 11.70 4.04 -6.93
CA MET A 255 11.22 3.81 -8.30
C MET A 255 9.70 3.97 -8.40
N LYS A 256 8.95 3.43 -7.46
CA LYS A 256 7.50 3.60 -7.42
C LYS A 256 7.09 5.06 -7.30
N GLU A 257 7.76 5.84 -6.46
CA GLU A 257 7.47 7.27 -6.32
C GLU A 257 7.83 8.06 -7.60
N ILE A 258 8.94 7.71 -8.27
CA ILE A 258 9.28 8.31 -9.57
C ILE A 258 8.17 8.01 -10.60
N GLU A 259 7.78 6.75 -10.73
CA GLU A 259 6.75 6.31 -11.68
C GLU A 259 5.40 6.97 -11.39
N ARG A 260 5.00 7.03 -10.11
CA ARG A 260 3.79 7.72 -9.68
C ARG A 260 3.79 9.19 -10.10
N ARG A 261 4.89 9.92 -9.84
CA ARG A 261 5.00 11.32 -10.24
C ARG A 261 5.01 11.52 -11.75
N LEU A 262 5.74 10.67 -12.49
CA LEU A 262 5.76 10.72 -13.95
C LEU A 262 4.38 10.48 -14.58
N ARG A 263 3.50 9.69 -13.94
CA ARG A 263 2.17 9.39 -14.48
C ARG A 263 1.10 10.40 -14.09
N TYR A 264 1.11 10.81 -12.82
CA TYR A 264 -0.04 11.47 -12.20
C TYR A 264 0.22 12.91 -11.78
N SER A 265 1.47 13.40 -11.77
CA SER A 265 1.74 14.81 -11.50
C SER A 265 1.87 15.62 -12.79
N THR A 266 1.61 16.91 -12.68
CA THR A 266 1.88 17.90 -13.74
C THR A 266 3.32 18.40 -13.73
N ASP A 267 4.16 17.84 -12.84
CA ASP A 267 5.54 18.27 -12.66
C ASP A 267 6.40 17.92 -13.87
N SER A 268 7.26 18.85 -14.25
CA SER A 268 8.33 18.58 -15.21
C SER A 268 9.35 17.60 -14.63
N ILE A 269 10.07 16.88 -15.49
CA ILE A 269 11.17 15.99 -15.09
C ILE A 269 12.17 16.70 -14.18
N LYS A 270 12.41 17.99 -14.39
CA LYS A 270 13.30 18.81 -13.57
C LYS A 270 12.73 18.97 -12.14
N GLN A 271 11.43 19.24 -12.02
CA GLN A 271 10.76 19.37 -10.74
C GLN A 271 10.72 18.04 -9.99
N ILE A 272 10.37 16.92 -10.68
CA ILE A 272 10.39 15.57 -10.08
C ILE A 272 11.80 15.23 -9.56
N SER A 273 12.84 15.48 -10.38
CA SER A 273 14.23 15.25 -10.00
C SER A 273 14.62 16.03 -8.73
N ALA A 274 14.22 17.30 -8.65
CA ALA A 274 14.49 18.17 -7.51
C ALA A 274 13.69 17.72 -6.26
N ALA A 275 12.40 17.41 -6.41
CA ALA A 275 11.51 16.98 -5.34
C ALA A 275 11.98 15.66 -4.69
N LEU A 276 12.62 14.79 -5.47
CA LEU A 276 13.19 13.52 -5.00
C LEU A 276 14.70 13.63 -4.65
N ASN A 277 15.22 14.84 -4.47
CA ASN A 277 16.62 15.08 -4.06
C ASN A 277 17.66 14.39 -4.94
N PHE A 278 17.44 14.35 -6.26
CA PHE A 278 18.51 13.96 -7.18
C PHE A 278 19.48 15.12 -7.42
N PRO A 279 20.77 14.85 -7.54
CA PRO A 279 21.78 15.91 -7.74
C PRO A 279 21.50 16.77 -8.98
N ASN A 280 20.99 16.16 -10.02
CA ASN A 280 20.58 16.81 -11.27
C ASN A 280 19.70 15.89 -12.12
N THR A 281 19.09 16.44 -13.17
CA THR A 281 18.22 15.71 -14.08
C THR A 281 18.93 14.61 -14.88
N SER A 282 20.22 14.77 -15.16
CA SER A 282 21.00 13.76 -15.86
C SER A 282 21.20 12.51 -15.00
N PHE A 283 21.50 12.72 -13.71
CA PHE A 283 21.62 11.61 -12.76
C PHE A 283 20.26 10.91 -12.54
N PHE A 284 19.19 11.68 -12.39
CA PHE A 284 17.82 11.17 -12.32
C PHE A 284 17.49 10.31 -13.55
N GLY A 285 17.77 10.82 -14.76
CA GLY A 285 17.48 10.11 -16.00
C GLY A 285 18.26 8.80 -16.14
N LYS A 286 19.54 8.79 -15.73
CA LYS A 286 20.37 7.56 -15.70
C LYS A 286 19.83 6.56 -14.70
N TYR A 287 19.52 7.02 -13.48
CA TYR A 287 18.95 6.17 -12.42
C TYR A 287 17.65 5.53 -12.87
N PHE A 288 16.71 6.32 -13.37
CA PHE A 288 15.43 5.81 -13.84
C PHE A 288 15.60 4.82 -14.99
N LYS A 289 16.42 5.16 -16.01
CA LYS A 289 16.66 4.26 -17.14
C LYS A 289 17.29 2.95 -16.73
N GLN A 290 18.24 2.97 -15.78
CA GLN A 290 18.90 1.77 -15.27
C GLN A 290 17.89 0.80 -14.61
N HIS A 291 16.86 1.32 -13.95
CA HIS A 291 15.92 0.51 -13.18
C HIS A 291 14.59 0.22 -13.88
N SER A 292 14.14 1.09 -14.80
CA SER A 292 12.90 0.90 -15.58
C SER A 292 13.13 0.39 -17.00
N GLY A 293 14.38 0.39 -17.47
CA GLY A 293 14.72 0.06 -18.85
C GLY A 293 14.47 1.17 -19.88
N MET A 294 13.80 2.27 -19.51
CA MET A 294 13.45 3.37 -20.42
C MET A 294 13.75 4.74 -19.83
N THR A 295 13.87 5.77 -20.69
CA THR A 295 14.09 7.13 -20.20
C THR A 295 12.81 7.72 -19.60
N PRO A 296 12.92 8.71 -18.65
CA PRO A 296 11.73 9.39 -18.13
C PRO A 296 10.84 10.00 -19.20
N ASN A 297 11.43 10.58 -20.25
CA ASN A 297 10.68 11.14 -21.38
C ASN A 297 9.91 10.07 -22.17
N SER A 298 10.52 8.91 -22.40
CA SER A 298 9.87 7.78 -23.09
C SER A 298 8.75 7.21 -22.23
N TYR A 299 8.95 7.17 -20.92
CA TYR A 299 7.95 6.73 -19.96
C TYR A 299 6.74 7.67 -19.93
N LEU A 300 6.97 8.99 -19.85
CA LEU A 300 5.92 9.99 -19.95
C LEU A 300 5.10 9.84 -21.24
N LYS A 301 5.76 9.77 -22.39
CA LYS A 301 5.05 9.60 -23.68
C LYS A 301 4.21 8.33 -23.77
N LYS A 302 4.59 7.28 -23.06
CA LYS A 302 3.89 5.98 -23.06
C LYS A 302 2.72 5.94 -22.09
N TYR A 303 2.84 6.57 -20.94
CA TYR A 303 1.93 6.38 -19.81
C TYR A 303 1.23 7.65 -19.30
N HIS A 304 1.69 8.84 -19.68
CA HIS A 304 1.00 10.09 -19.37
C HIS A 304 -0.16 10.27 -20.33
N LYS A 305 -1.36 10.23 -19.81
CA LYS A 305 -2.61 10.52 -20.54
C LYS A 305 -3.06 11.95 -20.32
#